data_4e66e67c939d2d1c3097b8c88dacc75d
#
_entry.id   4e66e67c939d2d1c3097b8c88dacc75d
#
_cell.length_a   1.000
_cell.length_b   1.000
_cell.length_c   1.000
_cell.angle_alpha   90.00
_cell.angle_beta   90.00
_cell.angle_gamma   90.00
#
_symmetry.space_group_name_H-M   'P 1'
#
loop_
_entity.id
_entity.type
_entity.pdbx_description
1 polymer ?
#
loop_
_entity_poly.entity_id
_entity_poly.type
_entity_poly.pdbx_seq_one_letter_code
_entity_poly.pdbx_strand_id
1 'polypeptide(L)'
;MANYMTAHFDEIDAVKCPCGCAKRAFAVPDNSTATLHIVDIQEDSRAHYHKKLTEIYLVLEGSGQMELDGEKIPVGPFTTIFIKPGCRHRAVGKIRIVNVCIPPFDAKDERFD
;
A
#
# COMPACT_ATOMS: atom_id res chain seq x y z
N MET A 1 -17.24 22.45 -11.75
CA MET A 1 -16.58 21.39 -10.96
C MET A 1 -15.41 20.84 -11.74
N ALA A 2 -14.28 20.74 -11.09
CA ALA A 2 -13.08 20.22 -11.74
C ALA A 2 -13.18 18.72 -11.96
N ASN A 3 -12.59 18.25 -13.08
CA ASN A 3 -12.56 16.84 -13.41
C ASN A 3 -11.27 16.17 -12.92
N TYR A 4 -10.57 16.80 -12.00
CA TYR A 4 -9.30 16.31 -11.50
C TYR A 4 -9.05 16.77 -10.07
N MET A 5 -8.13 16.07 -9.40
CA MET A 5 -7.56 16.47 -8.13
C MET A 5 -6.04 16.39 -8.24
N THR A 6 -5.33 17.24 -7.52
CA THR A 6 -3.89 17.15 -7.40
C THR A 6 -3.50 17.12 -5.93
N ALA A 7 -2.39 16.47 -5.63
CA ALA A 7 -1.82 16.46 -4.29
C ALA A 7 -0.30 16.37 -4.39
N HIS A 8 0.39 16.88 -3.39
CA HIS A 8 1.82 16.75 -3.27
C HIS A 8 2.13 16.05 -1.95
N PHE A 9 2.87 14.96 -2.01
CA PHE A 9 3.13 14.16 -0.82
C PHE A 9 3.88 14.91 0.27
N ASP A 10 4.68 15.91 -0.09
CA ASP A 10 5.37 16.75 0.92
C ASP A 10 4.39 17.54 1.78
N GLU A 11 3.17 17.77 1.31
CA GLU A 11 2.12 18.49 2.02
C GLU A 11 1.16 17.55 2.77
N ILE A 12 1.38 16.26 2.70
CA ILE A 12 0.54 15.26 3.35
C ILE A 12 1.26 14.73 4.58
N ASP A 13 0.58 14.79 5.73
CA ASP A 13 1.13 14.25 6.97
C ASP A 13 1.21 12.74 6.92
N ALA A 14 2.33 12.19 7.37
CA ALA A 14 2.48 10.75 7.48
C ALA A 14 1.64 10.22 8.65
N VAL A 15 1.03 9.07 8.43
CA VAL A 15 0.33 8.32 9.48
C VAL A 15 1.06 7.02 9.72
N LYS A 16 1.07 6.57 10.97
CA LYS A 16 1.67 5.30 11.32
C LYS A 16 0.78 4.17 10.84
N CYS A 17 1.38 3.18 10.19
CA CYS A 17 0.69 1.95 9.81
C CYS A 17 1.40 0.75 10.45
N PRO A 18 0.81 -0.47 10.43
CA PRO A 18 1.47 -1.64 11.01
C PRO A 18 2.83 -1.98 10.38
N CYS A 19 3.13 -1.45 9.20
CA CYS A 19 4.36 -1.71 8.46
C CYS A 19 5.39 -0.58 8.55
N GLY A 20 4.99 0.61 9.05
CA GLY A 20 5.86 1.78 9.10
C GLY A 20 5.06 3.07 9.03
N CYS A 21 5.29 3.89 8.02
CA CYS A 21 4.60 5.17 7.83
C CYS A 21 4.02 5.27 6.42
N ALA A 22 2.83 5.83 6.32
CA ALA A 22 2.14 6.02 5.05
C ALA A 22 1.68 7.46 4.88
N LYS A 23 1.81 7.99 3.66
CA LYS A 23 1.17 9.23 3.24
C LYS A 23 0.14 8.88 2.18
N ARG A 24 -1.10 9.33 2.38
CA ARG A 24 -2.23 8.91 1.54
C ARG A 24 -2.81 10.08 0.78
N ALA A 25 -2.72 10.03 -0.55
CA ALA A 25 -3.29 11.03 -1.43
C ALA A 25 -4.72 10.65 -1.83
N PHE A 26 -5.58 11.65 -1.98
CA PHE A 26 -6.95 11.52 -2.47
C PHE A 26 -7.90 10.80 -1.50
N ALA A 27 -7.53 10.73 -0.23
CA ALA A 27 -8.37 10.13 0.82
C ALA A 27 -9.42 11.15 1.27
N VAL A 28 -10.39 11.42 0.43
CA VAL A 28 -11.46 12.40 0.65
C VAL A 28 -12.83 11.73 0.45
N PRO A 29 -13.88 12.23 1.13
CA PRO A 29 -15.19 11.56 1.12
C PRO A 29 -15.82 11.38 -0.24
N ASP A 30 -15.62 12.30 -1.17
CA ASP A 30 -16.23 12.22 -2.51
C ASP A 30 -15.38 11.44 -3.52
N ASN A 31 -14.30 10.82 -3.10
CA ASN A 31 -13.52 9.92 -3.95
C ASN A 31 -13.84 8.47 -3.57
N SER A 32 -14.54 7.78 -4.47
CA SER A 32 -14.87 6.36 -4.30
C SER A 32 -14.11 5.45 -5.26
N THR A 33 -13.09 5.98 -5.94
CA THR A 33 -12.39 5.24 -7.00
C THR A 33 -11.09 4.61 -6.51
N ALA A 34 -10.15 5.41 -6.04
CA ALA A 34 -8.83 4.91 -5.67
C ALA A 34 -8.08 5.90 -4.80
N THR A 35 -7.16 5.40 -3.99
CA THR A 35 -6.19 6.24 -3.26
C THR A 35 -4.78 5.84 -3.67
N LEU A 36 -3.86 6.80 -3.57
CA LEU A 36 -2.45 6.61 -3.92
C LEU A 36 -1.62 6.90 -2.69
N HIS A 37 -0.78 5.94 -2.30
CA HIS A 37 0.00 6.04 -1.08
C HIS A 37 1.50 5.95 -1.36
N ILE A 38 2.28 6.68 -0.59
CA ILE A 38 3.71 6.41 -0.42
C ILE A 38 3.85 5.78 0.95
N VAL A 39 4.45 4.60 1.00
CA VAL A 39 4.63 3.85 2.25
C VAL A 39 6.10 3.55 2.46
N ASP A 40 6.60 3.96 3.62
CA ASP A 40 7.93 3.58 4.09
C ASP A 40 7.78 2.38 5.01
N ILE A 41 8.20 1.22 4.52
CA ILE A 41 8.16 -0.02 5.29
C ILE A 41 9.50 -0.15 5.99
N GLN A 42 9.50 -0.09 7.32
CA GLN A 42 10.70 -0.05 8.13
C GLN A 42 10.94 -1.34 8.91
N GLU A 43 9.89 -2.11 9.08
CA GLU A 43 9.92 -3.37 9.81
C GLU A 43 9.12 -4.40 9.04
N ASP A 44 9.30 -5.66 9.38
CA ASP A 44 8.48 -6.72 8.83
C ASP A 44 7.03 -6.46 9.19
N SER A 45 6.20 -6.25 8.19
CA SER A 45 4.80 -6.00 8.43
C SER A 45 4.09 -7.29 8.85
N ARG A 46 2.97 -7.14 9.56
CA ARG A 46 2.14 -8.27 9.92
C ARG A 46 1.38 -8.75 8.68
N ALA A 47 1.35 -10.06 8.48
CA ALA A 47 0.61 -10.65 7.37
C ALA A 47 -0.87 -10.31 7.47
N HIS A 48 -1.45 -9.85 6.38
CA HIS A 48 -2.84 -9.44 6.33
C HIS A 48 -3.39 -9.62 4.91
N TYR A 49 -4.71 -9.47 4.79
CA TYR A 49 -5.39 -9.49 3.50
C TYR A 49 -6.56 -8.52 3.53
N HIS A 50 -7.07 -8.20 2.35
CA HIS A 50 -8.26 -7.37 2.18
C HIS A 50 -9.34 -8.17 1.48
N LYS A 51 -10.59 -7.98 1.86
CA LYS A 51 -11.71 -8.64 1.18
C LYS A 51 -12.17 -7.89 -0.05
N LYS A 52 -12.04 -6.56 -0.05
CA LYS A 52 -12.54 -5.68 -1.12
C LYS A 52 -11.44 -5.03 -1.93
N LEU A 53 -10.35 -4.65 -1.27
CA LEU A 53 -9.29 -3.87 -1.91
C LEU A 53 -8.45 -4.71 -2.85
N THR A 54 -8.20 -4.15 -4.02
CA THR A 54 -7.08 -4.53 -4.88
C THR A 54 -5.96 -3.54 -4.60
N GLU A 55 -4.74 -4.01 -4.48
CA GLU A 55 -3.58 -3.15 -4.29
C GLU A 55 -2.58 -3.37 -5.40
N ILE A 56 -1.93 -2.28 -5.82
CA ILE A 56 -0.82 -2.36 -6.78
C ILE A 56 0.38 -1.69 -6.11
N TYR A 57 1.43 -2.45 -5.91
CA TYR A 57 2.68 -1.96 -5.34
C TYR A 57 3.69 -1.68 -6.43
N LEU A 58 4.43 -0.60 -6.29
CA LEU A 58 5.65 -0.33 -7.04
C LEU A 58 6.74 -0.01 -6.03
N VAL A 59 7.79 -0.82 -6.01
CA VAL A 59 8.94 -0.57 -5.14
C VAL A 59 9.77 0.57 -5.73
N LEU A 60 10.02 1.61 -4.93
CA LEU A 60 10.83 2.76 -5.33
C LEU A 60 12.27 2.61 -4.88
N GLU A 61 12.47 2.19 -3.64
CA GLU A 61 13.79 2.13 -3.00
C GLU A 61 13.86 0.92 -2.09
N GLY A 62 15.09 0.44 -1.89
CA GLY A 62 15.36 -0.66 -0.99
C GLY A 62 15.19 -2.02 -1.64
N SER A 63 15.45 -3.04 -0.86
CA SER A 63 15.29 -4.43 -1.29
C SER A 63 14.81 -5.26 -0.12
N GLY A 64 14.09 -6.32 -0.42
CA GLY A 64 13.53 -7.20 0.58
C GLY A 64 12.77 -8.33 -0.09
N GLN A 65 11.73 -8.78 0.58
CA GLN A 65 10.88 -9.84 0.07
C GLN A 65 9.42 -9.48 0.28
N MET A 66 8.57 -9.99 -0.59
CA MET A 66 7.13 -10.02 -0.37
C MET A 66 6.72 -11.47 -0.14
N GLU A 67 5.97 -11.70 0.92
CA GLU A 67 5.29 -12.98 1.12
C GLU A 67 3.87 -12.83 0.61
N LEU A 68 3.50 -13.67 -0.34
CA LEU A 68 2.22 -13.62 -1.04
C LEU A 68 1.61 -15.02 -1.01
N ASP A 69 0.57 -15.20 -0.20
CA ASP A 69 -0.07 -16.50 0.03
C ASP A 69 0.96 -17.60 0.37
N GLY A 70 1.94 -17.26 1.20
CA GLY A 70 2.99 -18.18 1.62
C GLY A 70 4.21 -18.27 0.72
N GLU A 71 4.16 -17.69 -0.48
CA GLU A 71 5.32 -17.64 -1.37
C GLU A 71 6.18 -16.44 -1.07
N LYS A 72 7.49 -16.62 -1.05
CA LYS A 72 8.47 -15.56 -0.82
C LYS A 72 9.07 -15.12 -2.14
N ILE A 73 8.88 -13.86 -2.48
CA ILE A 73 9.34 -13.29 -3.74
C ILE A 73 10.30 -12.14 -3.43
N PRO A 74 11.55 -12.19 -3.92
CA PRO A 74 12.48 -11.09 -3.74
C PRO A 74 12.01 -9.88 -4.54
N VAL A 75 12.15 -8.69 -3.94
CA VAL A 75 11.75 -7.43 -4.57
C VAL A 75 12.86 -6.40 -4.42
N GLY A 76 12.96 -5.51 -5.38
CA GLY A 76 13.86 -4.39 -5.40
C GLY A 76 13.27 -3.25 -6.21
N PRO A 77 14.04 -2.17 -6.48
CA PRO A 77 13.51 -1.02 -7.20
C PRO A 77 12.84 -1.40 -8.52
N PHE A 78 11.66 -0.85 -8.74
CA PHE A 78 10.80 -1.05 -9.91
C PHE A 78 10.15 -2.42 -10.02
N THR A 79 10.27 -3.28 -9.01
CA THR A 79 9.41 -4.46 -8.91
C THR A 79 7.98 -3.98 -8.66
N THR A 80 7.03 -4.54 -9.39
CA THR A 80 5.61 -4.23 -9.23
C THR A 80 4.83 -5.49 -8.90
N ILE A 81 3.80 -5.35 -8.05
CA ILE A 81 3.02 -6.46 -7.55
C ILE A 81 1.54 -6.09 -7.59
N PHE A 82 0.75 -6.96 -8.19
CA PHE A 82 -0.71 -6.81 -8.23
C PHE A 82 -1.30 -7.76 -7.19
N ILE A 83 -1.91 -7.19 -6.14
CA ILE A 83 -2.42 -7.96 -5.01
C ILE A 83 -3.95 -7.97 -5.07
N LYS A 84 -4.50 -9.14 -5.35
CA LYS A 84 -5.95 -9.31 -5.46
C LYS A 84 -6.60 -9.40 -4.09
N PRO A 85 -7.89 -9.09 -3.97
CA PRO A 85 -8.63 -9.34 -2.74
C PRO A 85 -8.46 -10.80 -2.29
N GLY A 86 -8.29 -11.00 -1.00
CA GLY A 86 -8.09 -12.32 -0.41
C GLY A 86 -6.64 -12.79 -0.34
N CYS A 87 -5.73 -12.18 -1.09
CA CYS A 87 -4.32 -12.55 -1.05
C CYS A 87 -3.70 -12.10 0.27
N ARG A 88 -3.24 -13.05 1.07
CA ARG A 88 -2.54 -12.77 2.32
C ARG A 88 -1.10 -12.37 2.03
N HIS A 89 -0.68 -11.23 2.53
CA HIS A 89 0.63 -10.70 2.16
C HIS A 89 1.28 -9.93 3.30
N ARG A 90 2.59 -9.83 3.23
CA ARG A 90 3.39 -8.91 4.04
C ARG A 90 4.70 -8.59 3.34
N ALA A 91 5.21 -7.40 3.62
CA ALA A 91 6.55 -6.99 3.20
C ALA A 91 7.56 -7.35 4.29
N VAL A 92 8.73 -7.78 3.89
CA VAL A 92 9.85 -8.09 4.77
C VAL A 92 11.06 -7.28 4.31
N GLY A 93 11.66 -6.54 5.22
CA GLY A 93 12.81 -5.67 4.94
C GLY A 93 12.43 -4.21 4.88
N LYS A 94 13.39 -3.36 4.55
CA LYS A 94 13.21 -1.91 4.46
C LYS A 94 13.04 -1.52 3.01
N ILE A 95 11.82 -1.18 2.63
CA ILE A 95 11.50 -0.75 1.27
C ILE A 95 10.55 0.43 1.30
N ARG A 96 10.62 1.24 0.26
CA ARG A 96 9.70 2.33 0.03
C ARG A 96 8.89 2.02 -1.21
N ILE A 97 7.58 2.09 -1.09
CA ILE A 97 6.67 1.71 -2.17
C ILE A 97 5.66 2.80 -2.47
N VAL A 98 5.18 2.78 -3.72
CA VAL A 98 3.91 3.37 -4.10
C VAL A 98 2.86 2.27 -3.99
N ASN A 99 1.73 2.58 -3.38
CA ASN A 99 0.61 1.64 -3.27
C ASN A 99 -0.65 2.31 -3.80
N VAL A 100 -1.26 1.69 -4.82
CA VAL A 100 -2.56 2.10 -5.33
C VAL A 100 -3.61 1.19 -4.71
N CYS A 101 -4.61 1.78 -4.04
CA CYS A 101 -5.73 1.04 -3.45
C CYS A 101 -7.00 1.31 -4.24
N ILE A 102 -7.66 0.26 -4.70
CA ILE A 102 -8.90 0.31 -5.48
C ILE A 102 -9.90 -0.67 -4.86
N PRO A 103 -11.02 -0.20 -4.32
CA PRO A 103 -11.44 1.17 -4.04
C PRO A 103 -10.53 1.87 -3.02
N PRO A 104 -10.85 3.09 -2.58
CA PRO A 104 -9.99 3.80 -1.62
C PRO A 104 -9.70 2.98 -0.37
N PHE A 105 -8.52 3.19 0.17
CA PHE A 105 -8.08 2.47 1.37
C PHE A 105 -9.11 2.61 2.49
N ASP A 106 -9.41 1.48 3.13
CA ASP A 106 -10.30 1.39 4.28
C ASP A 106 -9.64 0.47 5.31
N ALA A 107 -9.26 1.05 6.45
CA ALA A 107 -8.62 0.28 7.51
C ALA A 107 -9.50 -0.84 8.05
N LYS A 108 -10.82 -0.71 7.93
CA LYS A 108 -11.77 -1.76 8.35
C LYS A 108 -11.71 -3.00 7.47
N ASP A 109 -11.17 -2.87 6.25
CA ASP A 109 -11.00 -3.99 5.34
C ASP A 109 -9.64 -4.66 5.48
N GLU A 110 -8.80 -4.21 6.41
CA GLU A 110 -7.50 -4.81 6.69
C GLU A 110 -7.70 -5.93 7.72
N ARG A 111 -7.47 -7.15 7.30
CA ARG A 111 -7.76 -8.37 8.06
C ARG A 111 -6.50 -9.11 8.40
N PHE A 112 -6.37 -9.50 9.66
CA PHE A 112 -5.18 -10.18 10.18
C PHE A 112 -5.42 -11.63 10.56
N ASP A 113 -6.64 -12.06 10.54
CA ASP A 113 -7.05 -13.43 10.95
C ASP A 113 -6.76 -14.52 9.92
#